data_a686aa0dfbb385a03fd8078fe8083efc
#
_entry.id   a686aa0dfbb385a03fd8078fe8083efc
#
_cell.length_a   1.000
_cell.length_b   1.000
_cell.length_c   1.000
_cell.angle_alpha   90.00
_cell.angle_beta   90.00
_cell.angle_gamma   90.00
#
_symmetry.space_group_name_H-M   'P 1'
#
loop_
_entity.id
_entity.type
_entity.pdbx_description
1 polymer ?
#
loop_
_entity_poly.entity_id
_entity_poly.type
_entity_poly.pdbx_seq_one_letter_code
_entity_poly.pdbx_strand_id
1 'polypeptide(L)'
;MHKRSLGGLALATVVTIAAGAPLAAQRLRAVEAGVGGALTVARHTMAGVEVGAGYRPGGQSRIALALDAGSEDGQAAARAQLTAQFLVTPNARRGTGVYGGIGVAVAGRRRSPGRGYLALLLGLEAAPGRRGGWYAELGLAGGARLAAGWRGRWFQP
;
A
#
# COMPACT_ATOMS: atom_id res chain seq x y z
N MET A 1 10.15 -28.98 -55.33
CA MET A 1 9.36 -28.76 -54.11
C MET A 1 10.25 -28.12 -53.06
N HIS A 2 10.17 -26.80 -52.86
CA HIS A 2 10.99 -26.02 -51.93
C HIS A 2 10.11 -25.67 -50.72
N LYS A 3 10.42 -26.25 -49.57
CA LYS A 3 9.86 -25.83 -48.27
C LYS A 3 10.60 -24.60 -47.75
N ARG A 4 9.96 -23.46 -47.72
CA ARG A 4 10.46 -22.28 -47.03
C ARG A 4 10.08 -22.36 -45.55
N SER A 5 11.07 -22.44 -44.68
CA SER A 5 10.92 -22.27 -43.23
C SER A 5 10.78 -20.81 -42.89
N LEU A 6 9.66 -20.41 -42.32
CA LEU A 6 9.46 -19.09 -41.73
C LEU A 6 10.12 -19.08 -40.35
N GLY A 7 11.26 -18.41 -40.26
CA GLY A 7 11.91 -18.13 -39.00
C GLY A 7 11.12 -17.12 -38.19
N GLY A 8 10.70 -17.53 -36.99
CA GLY A 8 10.04 -16.67 -36.03
C GLY A 8 10.98 -15.60 -35.49
N LEU A 9 10.59 -14.34 -35.66
CA LEU A 9 11.26 -13.19 -35.08
C LEU A 9 10.86 -13.08 -33.61
N ALA A 10 11.71 -13.50 -32.69
CA ALA A 10 11.53 -13.27 -31.24
C ALA A 10 11.83 -11.80 -30.96
N LEU A 11 10.78 -11.03 -30.64
CA LEU A 11 10.90 -9.65 -30.20
C LEU A 11 11.36 -9.64 -28.73
N ALA A 12 12.67 -9.54 -28.50
CA ALA A 12 13.24 -9.33 -27.18
C ALA A 12 13.07 -7.85 -26.80
N THR A 13 12.07 -7.55 -25.98
CA THR A 13 11.92 -6.23 -25.39
C THR A 13 12.95 -6.07 -24.27
N VAL A 14 14.05 -5.41 -24.57
CA VAL A 14 15.04 -5.01 -23.56
C VAL A 14 14.48 -3.84 -22.78
N VAL A 15 14.02 -4.11 -21.56
CA VAL A 15 13.72 -3.04 -20.60
C VAL A 15 15.05 -2.48 -20.10
N THR A 16 15.49 -1.39 -20.70
CA THR A 16 16.65 -0.64 -20.22
C THR A 16 16.26 0.09 -18.94
N ILE A 17 16.58 -0.50 -17.80
CA ILE A 17 16.53 0.20 -16.51
C ILE A 17 17.66 1.22 -16.56
N ALA A 18 17.34 2.48 -16.83
CA ALA A 18 18.26 3.58 -16.69
C ALA A 18 18.72 3.66 -15.23
N ALA A 19 19.91 3.14 -14.94
CA ALA A 19 20.59 3.35 -13.67
C ALA A 19 21.01 4.82 -13.61
N GLY A 20 20.04 5.70 -13.26
CA GLY A 20 20.31 7.09 -12.90
C GLY A 20 21.26 7.07 -11.71
N ALA A 21 22.41 7.74 -11.85
CA ALA A 21 23.37 7.94 -10.77
C ALA A 21 22.64 8.37 -9.50
N PRO A 22 22.99 7.86 -8.30
CA PRO A 22 22.41 8.33 -7.06
C PRO A 22 22.91 9.75 -6.82
N LEU A 23 22.16 10.75 -7.28
CA LEU A 23 22.14 12.02 -6.57
C LEU A 23 21.89 11.63 -5.11
N ALA A 24 22.78 12.04 -4.22
CA ALA A 24 22.70 11.84 -2.78
C ALA A 24 21.40 12.50 -2.26
N ALA A 25 20.27 11.96 -2.64
CA ALA A 25 18.99 12.26 -2.05
C ALA A 25 19.11 11.78 -0.60
N GLN A 26 19.19 12.72 0.32
CA GLN A 26 19.11 12.46 1.73
C GLN A 26 18.02 11.43 1.95
N ARG A 27 18.41 10.23 2.38
CA ARG A 27 17.48 9.13 2.64
C ARG A 27 16.65 9.54 3.84
N LEU A 28 15.53 10.20 3.59
CA LEU A 28 14.63 10.65 4.64
C LEU A 28 14.00 9.42 5.28
N ARG A 29 14.57 9.01 6.38
CA ARG A 29 13.92 8.06 7.29
C ARG A 29 12.71 8.78 7.89
N ALA A 30 11.62 8.06 8.05
CA ALA A 30 10.43 8.63 8.67
C ALA A 30 9.66 7.58 9.47
N VAL A 31 9.12 8.01 10.60
CA VAL A 31 8.04 7.31 11.29
C VAL A 31 6.74 7.97 10.89
N GLU A 32 5.69 7.17 10.69
CA GLU A 32 4.39 7.65 10.26
C GLU A 32 3.30 7.13 11.19
N ALA A 33 2.27 7.95 11.40
CA ALA A 33 1.02 7.51 12.01
C ALA A 33 -0.15 8.07 11.21
N GLY A 34 -1.23 7.32 11.13
CA GLY A 34 -2.42 7.69 10.36
C GLY A 34 -3.71 7.34 11.09
N VAL A 35 -4.75 8.05 10.73
CA VAL A 35 -6.12 7.76 11.13
C VAL A 35 -7.04 7.99 9.95
N GLY A 36 -8.05 7.13 9.79
CA GLY A 36 -8.98 7.20 8.67
C GLY A 36 -10.18 6.30 8.85
N GLY A 37 -10.89 6.09 7.76
CA GLY A 37 -11.94 5.10 7.63
C GLY A 37 -11.54 4.01 6.64
N ALA A 38 -12.03 2.80 6.87
CA ALA A 38 -11.85 1.67 5.97
C ALA A 38 -13.17 0.94 5.71
N LEU A 39 -13.32 0.50 4.47
CA LEU A 39 -14.42 -0.34 4.01
C LEU A 39 -13.85 -1.57 3.32
N THR A 40 -14.27 -2.75 3.72
CA THR A 40 -13.93 -4.00 3.03
C THR A 40 -15.20 -4.66 2.56
N VAL A 41 -15.32 -4.85 1.25
CA VAL A 41 -16.47 -5.49 0.59
C VAL A 41 -16.07 -6.88 0.12
N ALA A 42 -16.74 -7.89 0.66
CA ALA A 42 -16.59 -9.30 0.31
C ALA A 42 -17.98 -9.96 0.35
N ARG A 43 -18.09 -11.22 0.79
CA ARG A 43 -19.37 -11.83 1.11
C ARG A 43 -20.12 -11.06 2.21
N HIS A 44 -19.40 -10.47 3.13
CA HIS A 44 -19.85 -9.59 4.18
C HIS A 44 -19.11 -8.28 4.07
N THR A 45 -19.75 -7.19 4.46
CA THR A 45 -19.17 -5.86 4.38
C THR A 45 -18.75 -5.38 5.76
N MET A 46 -17.47 -5.07 5.91
CA MET A 46 -16.91 -4.47 7.11
C MET A 46 -16.66 -2.98 6.87
N ALA A 47 -17.18 -2.13 7.74
CA ALA A 47 -16.88 -0.69 7.76
C ALA A 47 -16.41 -0.29 9.16
N GLY A 48 -15.43 0.61 9.23
CA GLY A 48 -14.87 1.02 10.50
C GLY A 48 -13.84 2.13 10.41
N VAL A 49 -13.24 2.40 11.55
CA VAL A 49 -12.12 3.32 11.71
C VAL A 49 -10.82 2.55 11.54
N GLU A 50 -9.87 3.17 10.86
CA GLU A 50 -8.50 2.69 10.71
C GLU A 50 -7.54 3.55 11.51
N VAL A 51 -6.60 2.92 12.20
CA VAL A 51 -5.39 3.53 12.72
C VAL A 51 -4.17 2.84 12.13
N GLY A 52 -3.17 3.60 11.77
CA GLY A 52 -1.99 3.08 11.08
C GLY A 52 -0.69 3.59 11.67
N ALA A 53 0.34 2.77 11.57
CA ALA A 53 1.72 3.12 11.83
C ALA A 53 2.59 2.69 10.65
N GLY A 54 3.63 3.46 10.35
CA GLY A 54 4.55 3.18 9.26
C GLY A 54 5.98 3.55 9.60
N TYR A 55 6.91 2.85 8.98
CA TYR A 55 8.33 3.15 9.03
C TYR A 55 8.92 3.15 7.63
N ARG A 56 9.58 4.26 7.27
CA ARG A 56 10.40 4.37 6.07
C ARG A 56 11.87 4.23 6.47
N PRO A 57 12.54 3.13 6.15
CA PRO A 57 13.96 2.95 6.43
C PRO A 57 14.86 3.87 5.58
N GLY A 58 14.28 4.45 4.53
CA GLY A 58 14.93 5.35 3.59
C GLY A 58 14.51 5.05 2.14
N GLY A 59 14.62 6.05 1.27
CA GLY A 59 14.28 5.92 -0.15
C GLY A 59 12.80 5.63 -0.37
N GLN A 60 12.52 4.64 -1.21
CA GLN A 60 11.19 4.35 -1.74
C GLN A 60 10.43 3.26 -0.97
N SER A 61 11.00 2.70 0.09
CA SER A 61 10.39 1.61 0.85
C SER A 61 9.68 2.10 2.12
N ARG A 62 8.55 1.46 2.45
CA ARG A 62 7.80 1.66 3.68
C ARG A 62 7.28 0.32 4.18
N ILE A 63 7.39 0.06 5.49
CA ILE A 63 6.66 -1.00 6.17
C ILE A 63 5.51 -0.33 6.90
N ALA A 64 4.30 -0.82 6.73
CA ALA A 64 3.10 -0.21 7.31
C ALA A 64 2.23 -1.27 7.99
N LEU A 65 1.75 -0.93 9.18
CA LEU A 65 0.73 -1.66 9.94
C LEU A 65 -0.54 -0.82 9.93
N ALA A 66 -1.66 -1.42 9.56
CA ALA A 66 -2.99 -0.85 9.67
C ALA A 66 -3.86 -1.74 10.57
N LEU A 67 -4.61 -1.12 11.46
CA LEU A 67 -5.56 -1.76 12.35
C LEU A 67 -6.93 -1.13 12.12
N ASP A 68 -7.90 -1.94 11.72
CA ASP A 68 -9.28 -1.52 11.50
C ASP A 68 -10.16 -2.06 12.63
N ALA A 69 -11.04 -1.25 13.16
CA ALA A 69 -12.07 -1.64 14.11
C ALA A 69 -13.42 -1.06 13.67
N GLY A 70 -14.46 -1.89 13.67
CA GLY A 70 -15.74 -1.48 13.16
C GLY A 70 -16.81 -2.57 13.27
N SER A 71 -17.71 -2.56 12.30
CA SER A 71 -18.83 -3.50 12.21
C SER A 71 -18.81 -4.27 10.89
N GLU A 72 -19.08 -5.55 10.96
CA GLU A 72 -19.36 -6.44 9.83
C GLU A 72 -20.75 -7.06 10.05
N ASP A 73 -21.71 -6.71 9.19
CA ASP A 73 -23.13 -7.14 9.30
C ASP A 73 -23.72 -6.92 10.70
N GLY A 74 -23.45 -5.77 11.33
CA GLY A 74 -23.94 -5.44 12.66
C GLY A 74 -23.18 -6.10 13.82
N GLN A 75 -22.14 -6.87 13.57
CA GLN A 75 -21.29 -7.47 14.61
C GLN A 75 -19.94 -6.74 14.70
N ALA A 76 -19.42 -6.57 15.92
CA ALA A 76 -18.09 -6.01 16.11
C ALA A 76 -17.04 -6.86 15.36
N ALA A 77 -16.24 -6.20 14.56
CA ALA A 77 -15.19 -6.79 13.73
C ALA A 77 -13.90 -6.00 13.84
N ALA A 78 -12.78 -6.69 13.68
CA ALA A 78 -11.46 -6.08 13.65
C ALA A 78 -10.60 -6.72 12.57
N ARG A 79 -9.63 -5.95 12.09
CA ARG A 79 -8.66 -6.36 11.09
C ARG A 79 -7.29 -5.78 11.42
N ALA A 80 -6.25 -6.55 11.17
CA ALA A 80 -4.87 -6.09 11.18
C ALA A 80 -4.25 -6.42 9.82
N GLN A 81 -3.46 -5.50 9.26
CA GLN A 81 -2.79 -5.66 7.98
C GLN A 81 -1.36 -5.14 8.07
N LEU A 82 -0.38 -5.97 7.72
CA LEU A 82 1.04 -5.62 7.63
C LEU A 82 1.47 -5.67 6.16
N THR A 83 2.06 -4.59 5.66
CA THR A 83 2.47 -4.48 4.26
C THR A 83 3.87 -3.91 4.10
N ALA A 84 4.59 -4.42 3.10
CA ALA A 84 5.76 -3.77 2.52
C ALA A 84 5.29 -2.98 1.30
N GLN A 85 5.65 -1.70 1.23
CA GLN A 85 5.16 -0.77 0.24
C GLN A 85 6.32 -0.10 -0.49
N PHE A 86 6.12 0.17 -1.78
CA PHE A 86 7.02 0.93 -2.63
C PHE A 86 6.38 2.26 -3.00
N LEU A 87 7.09 3.35 -2.73
CA LEU A 87 6.67 4.73 -3.02
C LEU A 87 7.37 5.23 -4.28
N VAL A 88 6.61 5.72 -5.26
CA VAL A 88 7.16 6.21 -6.52
C VAL A 88 7.89 7.55 -6.33
N THR A 89 7.29 8.47 -5.57
CA THR A 89 7.84 9.82 -5.35
C THR A 89 7.88 10.19 -3.86
N PRO A 90 8.68 9.50 -3.02
CA PRO A 90 8.63 9.62 -1.56
C PRO A 90 8.97 11.02 -1.02
N ASN A 91 9.72 11.81 -1.78
CA ASN A 91 10.22 13.13 -1.38
C ASN A 91 9.41 14.29 -1.96
N ALA A 92 8.33 14.03 -2.72
CA ALA A 92 7.53 15.08 -3.33
C ALA A 92 6.86 15.95 -2.26
N ARG A 93 7.18 17.24 -2.28
CA ARG A 93 6.62 18.23 -1.34
C ARG A 93 5.32 18.87 -1.83
N ARG A 94 4.92 18.58 -3.07
CA ARG A 94 3.68 19.06 -3.72
C ARG A 94 3.09 17.93 -4.56
N GLY A 95 1.79 18.04 -4.84
CA GLY A 95 1.08 17.06 -5.66
C GLY A 95 0.79 15.76 -4.91
N THR A 96 0.47 14.74 -5.68
CA THR A 96 0.08 13.41 -5.19
C THR A 96 1.18 12.40 -5.51
N GLY A 97 1.59 11.63 -4.51
CA GLY A 97 2.46 10.47 -4.67
C GLY A 97 1.64 9.20 -4.82
N VAL A 98 2.15 8.27 -5.62
CA VAL A 98 1.58 6.92 -5.80
C VAL A 98 2.44 5.93 -5.06
N TYR A 99 1.82 4.92 -4.48
CA TYR A 99 2.53 3.78 -3.88
C TYR A 99 1.74 2.49 -4.08
N GLY A 100 2.45 1.39 -4.06
CA GLY A 100 1.87 0.05 -4.08
C GLY A 100 2.47 -0.82 -2.99
N GLY A 101 1.78 -1.87 -2.60
CA GLY A 101 2.27 -2.75 -1.55
C GLY A 101 1.69 -4.15 -1.58
N ILE A 102 2.42 -5.05 -0.94
CA ILE A 102 2.05 -6.44 -0.71
C ILE A 102 2.27 -6.79 0.75
N GLY A 103 1.47 -7.71 1.27
CA GLY A 103 1.62 -8.14 2.65
C GLY A 103 0.60 -9.19 3.06
N VAL A 104 0.28 -9.18 4.34
CA VAL A 104 -0.67 -10.10 4.95
C VAL A 104 -1.69 -9.34 5.78
N ALA A 105 -2.88 -9.89 5.87
CA ALA A 105 -3.94 -9.37 6.73
C ALA A 105 -4.60 -10.51 7.50
N VAL A 106 -5.07 -10.19 8.70
CA VAL A 106 -5.93 -11.06 9.51
C VAL A 106 -7.19 -10.28 9.83
N ALA A 107 -8.34 -10.88 9.59
CA ALA A 107 -9.62 -10.27 9.92
C ALA A 107 -10.47 -11.25 10.72
N GLY A 108 -11.24 -10.75 11.66
CA GLY A 108 -12.13 -11.53 12.49
C GLY A 108 -13.28 -10.70 13.03
N ARG A 109 -14.37 -11.39 13.38
CA ARG A 109 -15.53 -10.81 14.03
C ARG A 109 -15.86 -11.56 15.31
N ARG A 110 -16.64 -10.92 16.16
CA ARG A 110 -17.07 -11.54 17.40
C ARG A 110 -17.74 -12.88 17.12
N ARG A 111 -17.32 -13.93 17.85
CA ARG A 111 -17.81 -15.32 17.75
C ARG A 111 -17.46 -16.04 16.42
N SER A 112 -16.49 -15.55 15.67
CA SER A 112 -15.99 -16.24 14.47
C SER A 112 -14.46 -16.31 14.52
N PRO A 113 -13.86 -17.44 14.11
CA PRO A 113 -12.39 -17.51 14.04
C PRO A 113 -11.84 -16.50 13.04
N GLY A 114 -10.68 -15.92 13.37
CA GLY A 114 -9.95 -15.04 12.48
C GLY A 114 -9.47 -15.78 11.22
N ARG A 115 -9.43 -15.07 10.11
CA ARG A 115 -8.93 -15.59 8.82
C ARG A 115 -7.76 -14.76 8.34
N GLY A 116 -6.74 -15.44 7.85
CA GLY A 116 -5.56 -14.81 7.20
C GLY A 116 -5.77 -14.66 5.71
N TYR A 117 -5.21 -13.59 5.14
CA TYR A 117 -5.29 -13.26 3.71
C TYR A 117 -3.95 -12.70 3.24
N LEU A 118 -3.63 -12.90 1.97
CA LEU A 118 -2.66 -12.06 1.29
C LEU A 118 -3.27 -10.69 1.04
N ALA A 119 -2.46 -9.64 1.17
CA ALA A 119 -2.86 -8.27 0.95
C ALA A 119 -2.09 -7.68 -0.24
N LEU A 120 -2.82 -7.04 -1.14
CA LEU A 120 -2.30 -6.22 -2.22
C LEU A 120 -2.94 -4.84 -2.11
N LEU A 121 -2.19 -3.77 -2.32
CA LEU A 121 -2.75 -2.43 -2.32
C LEU A 121 -2.09 -1.51 -3.34
N LEU A 122 -2.86 -0.54 -3.79
CA LEU A 122 -2.43 0.68 -4.47
C LEU A 122 -2.94 1.85 -3.66
N GLY A 123 -2.12 2.88 -3.52
CA GLY A 123 -2.48 4.05 -2.75
C GLY A 123 -2.00 5.35 -3.38
N LEU A 124 -2.69 6.40 -3.01
CA LEU A 124 -2.37 7.77 -3.30
C LEU A 124 -2.15 8.51 -1.98
N GLU A 125 -1.17 9.38 -1.92
CA GLU A 125 -0.94 10.24 -0.75
C GLU A 125 -0.56 11.66 -1.16
N ALA A 126 -1.05 12.64 -0.42
CA ALA A 126 -0.69 14.03 -0.66
C ALA A 126 0.71 14.32 -0.16
N ALA A 127 1.51 14.96 -1.01
CA ALA A 127 2.81 15.53 -0.70
C ALA A 127 3.65 14.65 0.25
N PRO A 128 4.08 13.45 -0.18
CA PRO A 128 4.72 12.44 0.70
C PRO A 128 6.00 12.91 1.39
N GLY A 129 6.62 13.98 0.91
CA GLY A 129 7.77 14.65 1.54
C GLY A 129 7.40 15.74 2.55
N ARG A 130 6.10 15.91 2.93
CA ARG A 130 5.64 16.85 3.97
C ARG A 130 5.26 16.10 5.23
N ARG A 131 5.21 16.85 6.36
CA ARG A 131 4.87 16.30 7.68
C ARG A 131 3.46 15.76 7.83
N GLY A 132 2.56 16.07 6.91
CA GLY A 132 1.19 15.55 6.93
C GLY A 132 0.51 15.66 5.58
N GLY A 133 -0.46 14.79 5.34
CA GLY A 133 -1.27 14.77 4.13
C GLY A 133 -2.34 13.68 4.18
N TRP A 134 -3.36 13.83 3.33
CA TRP A 134 -4.36 12.79 3.13
C TRP A 134 -3.76 11.58 2.41
N TYR A 135 -4.39 10.43 2.58
CA TYR A 135 -4.14 9.24 1.78
C TYR A 135 -5.47 8.60 1.37
N ALA A 136 -5.41 7.83 0.28
CA ALA A 136 -6.47 6.94 -0.16
C ALA A 136 -5.85 5.65 -0.67
N GLU A 137 -6.43 4.52 -0.33
CA GLU A 137 -5.96 3.17 -0.67
C GLU A 137 -7.08 2.34 -1.28
N LEU A 138 -6.74 1.60 -2.33
CA LEU A 138 -7.54 0.52 -2.90
C LEU A 138 -6.75 -0.76 -2.76
N GLY A 139 -7.36 -1.83 -2.28
CA GLY A 139 -6.65 -3.08 -2.07
C GLY A 139 -7.52 -4.33 -2.16
N LEU A 140 -6.84 -5.46 -2.11
CA LEU A 140 -7.43 -6.79 -2.03
C LEU A 140 -6.83 -7.50 -0.82
N ALA A 141 -7.67 -7.95 0.10
CA ALA A 141 -7.24 -8.76 1.23
C ALA A 141 -8.45 -9.43 1.89
N GLY A 142 -8.89 -10.53 1.32
CA GLY A 142 -10.14 -11.22 1.70
C GLY A 142 -11.40 -10.55 1.18
N GLY A 143 -11.25 -9.52 0.33
CA GLY A 143 -12.29 -8.71 -0.31
C GLY A 143 -11.69 -7.48 -0.92
N ALA A 144 -12.49 -6.67 -1.63
CA ALA A 144 -12.09 -5.36 -2.10
C ALA A 144 -12.08 -4.38 -0.92
N ARG A 145 -10.95 -3.69 -0.70
CA ARG A 145 -10.76 -2.76 0.41
C ARG A 145 -10.55 -1.35 -0.11
N LEU A 146 -11.25 -0.42 0.49
CA LEU A 146 -11.05 1.02 0.34
C LEU A 146 -10.69 1.59 1.69
N ALA A 147 -9.70 2.47 1.75
CA ALA A 147 -9.39 3.24 2.94
C ALA A 147 -9.00 4.65 2.56
N ALA A 148 -9.33 5.61 3.42
CA ALA A 148 -8.92 6.99 3.26
C ALA A 148 -8.79 7.67 4.62
N GLY A 149 -7.86 8.62 4.73
CA GLY A 149 -7.62 9.30 5.98
C GLY A 149 -6.52 10.35 5.91
N TRP A 150 -5.96 10.64 7.05
CA TRP A 150 -4.86 11.57 7.23
C TRP A 150 -3.67 10.86 7.84
N ARG A 151 -2.45 11.20 7.36
CA ARG A 151 -1.18 10.62 7.81
C ARG A 151 -0.21 11.72 8.22
N GLY A 152 0.29 11.63 9.47
CA GLY A 152 1.39 12.42 9.97
C GLY A 152 2.73 11.72 9.74
N ARG A 153 3.80 12.50 9.54
CA ARG A 153 5.15 11.98 9.21
C ARG A 153 6.20 12.76 10.00
N TRP A 154 7.07 12.03 10.68
CA TRP A 154 8.21 12.57 11.44
C TRP A 154 9.49 12.09 10.76
N PHE A 155 10.12 13.01 10.04
CA PHE A 155 11.37 12.74 9.34
C PHE A 155 12.53 12.78 10.33
N GLN A 156 13.41 11.79 10.22
CA GLN A 156 14.64 11.69 10.99
C GLN A 156 15.81 12.13 10.11
N PRO A 157 16.81 12.85 10.67
CA PRO A 157 18.01 13.25 9.95
C PRO A 157 18.88 12.08 9.53
#